data_780514019bafe77ccac9196155217137
#
_entry.id   780514019bafe77ccac9196155217137
#
_cell.length_a   1.000
_cell.length_b   1.000
_cell.length_c   1.000
_cell.angle_alpha   90.00
_cell.angle_beta   90.00
_cell.angle_gamma   90.00
#
_symmetry.space_group_name_H-M   'P 1'
#
loop_
_entity.id
_entity.type
_entity.pdbx_description
1 polymer ?
#
loop_
_entity_poly.entity_id
_entity_poly.type
_entity_poly.pdbx_seq_one_letter_code
_entity_poly.pdbx_strand_id
1 'polypeptide(L)'
;MDLKVSIRSHTAGEVSNFVNKLIAGELEEAAALLDKIPQQDFHMYYTRDLSRAKEYCRGKYDHQPEKRYGMIVSSKAPGLSKLGMPRATWGYKAKYYPDGSGRRWKVAPWFNEKSNHPDSCCALEVAITEFDCQGLEIDMPIVGWGEDAKWINDHWEFMGTDDEKISYRINCYRVLLTRGRDGFIVFIPEGRDDVAEVFERVHIEKLPELE
;
A
#
# COMPACT_ATOMS: atom_id res chain seq x y z
N MET A 1 2.90 -5.92 30.24
CA MET A 1 2.09 -5.85 29.01
C MET A 1 2.26 -4.52 28.25
N ASP A 2 2.89 -3.52 28.88
CA ASP A 2 2.93 -2.15 28.36
C ASP A 2 4.06 -1.83 27.37
N LEU A 3 5.18 -2.55 27.40
CA LEU A 3 6.35 -2.22 26.59
C LEU A 3 6.12 -2.40 25.07
N LYS A 4 5.43 -3.47 24.67
CA LYS A 4 5.15 -3.75 23.24
C LYS A 4 4.16 -2.76 22.63
N VAL A 5 3.19 -2.28 23.41
CA VAL A 5 2.23 -1.27 22.97
C VAL A 5 2.91 0.09 22.80
N SER A 6 3.80 0.45 23.73
CA SER A 6 4.57 1.70 23.66
C SER A 6 5.53 1.74 22.47
N ILE A 7 6.24 0.64 22.18
CA ILE A 7 7.16 0.55 21.04
C ILE A 7 6.37 0.65 19.73
N ARG A 8 5.26 -0.07 19.56
CA ARG A 8 4.44 0.01 18.35
C ARG A 8 3.86 1.41 18.11
N SER A 9 3.39 2.10 19.16
CA SER A 9 2.87 3.46 19.00
C SER A 9 3.96 4.45 18.62
N HIS A 10 5.19 4.28 19.11
CA HIS A 10 6.34 5.09 18.74
C HIS A 10 6.72 4.88 17.26
N THR A 11 6.88 3.63 16.86
CA THR A 11 7.18 3.27 15.45
C THR A 11 6.11 3.79 14.49
N ALA A 12 4.82 3.71 14.84
CA ALA A 12 3.75 4.27 14.02
C ALA A 12 3.85 5.79 13.87
N GLY A 13 4.29 6.50 14.89
CA GLY A 13 4.54 7.94 14.83
C GLY A 13 5.72 8.27 13.91
N GLU A 14 6.80 7.52 13.99
CA GLU A 14 7.98 7.69 13.12
C GLU A 14 7.65 7.38 11.65
N VAL A 15 6.93 6.29 11.39
CA VAL A 15 6.43 5.95 10.04
C VAL A 15 5.53 7.03 9.49
N SER A 16 4.61 7.57 10.29
CA SER A 16 3.76 8.69 9.87
C SER A 16 4.57 9.94 9.51
N ASN A 17 5.60 10.27 10.29
CA ASN A 17 6.48 11.41 10.01
C ASN A 17 7.29 11.18 8.73
N PHE A 18 7.85 9.98 8.57
CA PHE A 18 8.54 9.57 7.35
C PHE A 18 7.62 9.73 6.11
N VAL A 19 6.43 9.16 6.14
CA VAL A 19 5.46 9.23 5.04
C VAL A 19 5.06 10.68 4.74
N ASN A 20 4.89 11.52 5.76
CA ASN A 20 4.60 12.94 5.57
C ASN A 20 5.71 13.65 4.81
N LYS A 21 6.98 13.41 5.16
CA LYS A 21 8.14 13.99 4.48
C LYS A 21 8.29 13.45 3.06
N LEU A 22 8.16 12.15 2.87
CA LEU A 22 8.18 11.52 1.55
C LEU A 22 7.15 12.15 0.60
N ILE A 23 5.90 12.27 1.05
CA ILE A 23 4.80 12.82 0.23
C ILE A 23 4.88 14.34 0.08
N ALA A 24 5.56 15.03 0.97
CA ALA A 24 5.89 16.45 0.81
C ALA A 24 7.04 16.69 -0.19
N GLY A 25 7.78 15.64 -0.58
CA GLY A 25 8.97 15.76 -1.44
C GLY A 25 10.24 16.17 -0.69
N GLU A 26 10.22 16.16 0.64
CA GLU A 26 11.35 16.49 1.51
C GLU A 26 12.22 15.22 1.69
N LEU A 27 12.90 14.79 0.59
CA LEU A 27 13.50 13.45 0.50
C LEU A 27 14.67 13.24 1.46
N GLU A 28 15.52 14.25 1.68
CA GLU A 28 16.66 14.18 2.61
C GLU A 28 16.15 14.00 4.06
N GLU A 29 15.08 14.72 4.42
CA GLU A 29 14.47 14.60 5.74
C GLU A 29 13.77 13.25 5.90
N ALA A 30 13.12 12.76 4.84
CA ALA A 30 12.50 11.44 4.81
C ALA A 30 13.56 10.34 5.01
N ALA A 31 14.69 10.37 4.29
CA ALA A 31 15.80 9.43 4.47
C ALA A 31 16.32 9.43 5.90
N ALA A 32 16.57 10.61 6.48
CA ALA A 32 17.03 10.73 7.86
C ALA A 32 16.03 10.23 8.91
N LEU A 33 14.73 10.20 8.58
CA LEU A 33 13.70 9.60 9.43
C LEU A 33 13.66 8.08 9.28
N LEU A 34 13.87 7.56 8.06
CA LEU A 34 13.93 6.13 7.81
C LEU A 34 14.99 5.43 8.65
N ASP A 35 16.16 6.05 8.78
CA ASP A 35 17.27 5.53 9.59
C ASP A 35 16.90 5.35 11.09
N LYS A 36 15.85 6.00 11.57
CA LYS A 36 15.36 5.90 12.96
C LYS A 36 14.30 4.81 13.13
N ILE A 37 13.73 4.32 12.03
CA ILE A 37 12.70 3.29 12.07
C ILE A 37 13.37 1.92 12.16
N PRO A 38 13.11 1.12 13.21
CA PRO A 38 13.70 -0.20 13.34
C PRO A 38 13.25 -1.11 12.19
N GLN A 39 14.13 -1.39 11.24
CA GLN A 39 13.83 -2.21 10.05
C GLN A 39 13.39 -3.65 10.39
N GLN A 40 13.79 -4.17 11.54
CA GLN A 40 13.35 -5.47 12.04
C GLN A 40 11.88 -5.50 12.51
N ASP A 41 11.32 -4.34 12.83
CA ASP A 41 9.96 -4.21 13.36
C ASP A 41 8.97 -3.67 12.32
N PHE A 42 9.48 -2.92 11.32
CA PHE A 42 8.67 -2.34 10.26
C PHE A 42 9.42 -2.36 8.93
N HIS A 43 8.95 -3.20 8.02
CA HIS A 43 9.60 -3.45 6.73
C HIS A 43 9.04 -2.55 5.63
N MET A 44 9.90 -1.82 4.95
CA MET A 44 9.51 -0.97 3.81
C MET A 44 10.25 -1.42 2.56
N TYR A 45 9.49 -1.83 1.56
CA TYR A 45 10.04 -2.30 0.29
C TYR A 45 9.34 -1.66 -0.90
N TYR A 46 10.04 -1.62 -2.03
CA TYR A 46 9.42 -1.40 -3.32
C TYR A 46 9.80 -2.51 -4.31
N THR A 47 8.99 -2.71 -5.32
CA THR A 47 9.23 -3.68 -6.39
C THR A 47 8.51 -3.28 -7.68
N ARG A 48 9.03 -3.72 -8.82
CA ARG A 48 8.36 -3.64 -10.11
C ARG A 48 7.62 -4.94 -10.47
N ASP A 49 7.80 -5.98 -9.68
CA ASP A 49 7.18 -7.28 -9.86
C ASP A 49 6.08 -7.51 -8.81
N LEU A 50 4.82 -7.40 -9.27
CA LEU A 50 3.66 -7.63 -8.40
C LEU A 50 3.56 -9.09 -7.96
N SER A 51 3.95 -10.05 -8.82
CA SER A 51 3.89 -11.47 -8.47
C SER A 51 4.82 -11.77 -7.31
N ARG A 52 6.02 -11.21 -7.35
CA ARG A 52 6.99 -11.30 -6.27
C ARG A 52 6.49 -10.67 -4.96
N ALA A 53 5.83 -9.50 -5.03
CA ALA A 53 5.22 -8.90 -3.84
C ALA A 53 4.16 -9.82 -3.22
N LYS A 54 3.34 -10.47 -4.05
CA LYS A 54 2.33 -11.45 -3.61
C LYS A 54 2.97 -12.69 -2.98
N GLU A 55 4.01 -13.22 -3.58
CA GLU A 55 4.75 -14.39 -3.07
C GLU A 55 5.45 -14.07 -1.75
N TYR A 56 6.09 -12.91 -1.65
CA TYR A 56 6.70 -12.46 -0.39
C TYR A 56 5.69 -12.42 0.75
N CYS A 57 4.51 -11.81 0.54
CA CYS A 57 3.48 -11.76 1.58
C CYS A 57 3.00 -13.15 1.98
N ARG A 58 2.78 -14.05 1.02
CA ARG A 58 2.40 -15.45 1.31
C ARG A 58 3.47 -16.18 2.11
N GLY A 59 4.74 -16.10 1.70
CA GLY A 59 5.85 -16.73 2.39
C GLY A 59 6.10 -16.15 3.78
N LYS A 60 6.12 -14.81 3.91
CA LYS A 60 6.33 -14.13 5.19
C LYS A 60 5.30 -14.52 6.25
N TYR A 61 4.07 -14.74 5.86
CA TYR A 61 2.96 -15.04 6.76
C TYR A 61 2.46 -16.49 6.64
N ASP A 62 3.27 -17.35 6.06
CA ASP A 62 2.98 -18.78 6.08
C ASP A 62 2.81 -19.26 7.52
N HIS A 63 1.82 -20.09 7.77
CA HIS A 63 1.44 -20.57 9.11
C HIS A 63 0.97 -19.50 10.12
N GLN A 64 0.66 -18.25 9.67
CA GLN A 64 0.12 -17.16 10.50
C GLN A 64 -1.28 -16.75 10.02
N PRO A 65 -2.33 -17.55 10.26
CA PRO A 65 -3.66 -17.33 9.69
C PRO A 65 -4.36 -16.07 10.20
N GLU A 66 -3.88 -15.50 11.30
CA GLU A 66 -4.38 -14.23 11.85
C GLU A 66 -3.83 -13.00 11.13
N LYS A 67 -2.72 -13.14 10.39
CA LYS A 67 -2.10 -12.04 9.66
C LYS A 67 -2.90 -11.66 8.42
N ARG A 68 -2.93 -10.37 8.14
CA ARG A 68 -3.65 -9.78 7.02
C ARG A 68 -2.67 -9.07 6.09
N TYR A 69 -2.66 -9.47 4.84
CA TYR A 69 -1.95 -8.79 3.76
C TYR A 69 -2.90 -8.66 2.57
N GLY A 70 -2.80 -7.57 1.84
CA GLY A 70 -3.75 -7.30 0.77
C GLY A 70 -3.30 -6.16 -0.13
N MET A 71 -3.93 -6.05 -1.28
CA MET A 71 -3.63 -5.01 -2.26
C MET A 71 -4.47 -3.76 -1.97
N ILE A 72 -3.82 -2.60 -1.95
CA ILE A 72 -4.49 -1.31 -1.78
C ILE A 72 -4.00 -0.31 -2.84
N VAL A 73 -4.90 0.51 -3.35
CA VAL A 73 -4.61 1.42 -4.46
C VAL A 73 -5.36 2.74 -4.31
N SER A 74 -4.87 3.78 -4.98
CA SER A 74 -5.64 5.03 -5.13
C SER A 74 -6.91 4.80 -5.95
N SER A 75 -8.01 5.39 -5.52
CA SER A 75 -9.28 5.37 -6.26
C SER A 75 -9.17 6.03 -7.64
N LYS A 76 -8.14 6.85 -7.87
CA LYS A 76 -7.87 7.56 -9.13
C LYS A 76 -6.76 6.91 -9.98
N ALA A 77 -6.35 5.69 -9.63
CA ALA A 77 -5.38 4.90 -10.39
C ALA A 77 -6.04 3.70 -11.10
N PRO A 78 -6.94 3.90 -12.07
CA PRO A 78 -7.65 2.78 -12.73
C PRO A 78 -6.72 1.89 -13.56
N GLY A 79 -5.59 2.41 -14.03
CA GLY A 79 -4.59 1.69 -14.83
C GLY A 79 -4.03 0.46 -14.11
N LEU A 80 -3.91 0.50 -12.79
CA LEU A 80 -3.43 -0.61 -11.98
C LEU A 80 -4.27 -1.88 -12.08
N SER A 81 -5.56 -1.75 -12.43
CA SER A 81 -6.42 -2.93 -12.66
C SER A 81 -5.92 -3.82 -13.79
N LYS A 82 -5.34 -3.23 -14.84
CA LYS A 82 -4.76 -3.97 -15.98
C LYS A 82 -3.40 -4.60 -15.64
N LEU A 83 -2.78 -4.16 -14.56
CA LEU A 83 -1.48 -4.61 -14.07
C LEU A 83 -1.59 -5.62 -12.92
N GLY A 84 -2.75 -6.26 -12.74
CA GLY A 84 -2.95 -7.32 -11.76
C GLY A 84 -3.43 -6.87 -10.39
N MET A 85 -3.86 -5.58 -10.26
CA MET A 85 -4.49 -5.04 -9.06
C MET A 85 -5.94 -4.60 -9.35
N PRO A 86 -6.82 -5.52 -9.78
CA PRO A 86 -8.19 -5.19 -10.13
C PRO A 86 -8.99 -4.77 -8.91
N ARG A 87 -9.87 -3.80 -9.08
CA ARG A 87 -10.77 -3.32 -8.03
C ARG A 87 -12.16 -3.90 -8.20
N ALA A 88 -12.88 -4.05 -7.10
CA ALA A 88 -14.30 -4.35 -7.17
C ALA A 88 -15.04 -3.28 -7.98
N THR A 89 -15.89 -3.70 -8.90
CA THR A 89 -16.63 -2.82 -9.81
C THR A 89 -17.99 -2.46 -9.25
N TRP A 90 -18.40 -1.19 -9.40
CA TRP A 90 -19.73 -0.75 -9.05
C TRP A 90 -20.74 -1.22 -10.09
N GLY A 91 -21.75 -1.99 -9.64
CA GLY A 91 -22.96 -2.28 -10.40
C GLY A 91 -24.18 -1.64 -9.77
N TYR A 92 -25.37 -2.03 -10.24
CA TYR A 92 -26.64 -1.51 -9.70
C TYR A 92 -26.83 -2.00 -8.24
N LYS A 93 -26.66 -1.13 -7.27
CA LYS A 93 -26.83 -1.35 -5.82
C LYS A 93 -25.72 -2.12 -5.07
N ALA A 94 -24.62 -2.55 -5.71
CA ALA A 94 -23.54 -3.27 -5.04
C ALA A 94 -22.23 -3.19 -5.80
N LYS A 95 -21.12 -3.50 -5.11
CA LYS A 95 -19.84 -3.82 -5.76
C LYS A 95 -19.78 -5.31 -6.09
N TYR A 96 -19.09 -5.65 -7.15
CA TYR A 96 -18.93 -7.02 -7.65
C TYR A 96 -17.45 -7.34 -7.88
N TYR A 97 -17.11 -8.63 -7.81
CA TYR A 97 -15.78 -9.10 -8.20
C TYR A 97 -15.51 -8.77 -9.66
N PRO A 98 -14.28 -8.39 -10.00
CA PRO A 98 -13.93 -7.98 -11.38
C PRO A 98 -13.78 -9.16 -12.35
N ASP A 99 -13.94 -10.39 -11.89
CA ASP A 99 -13.78 -11.66 -12.62
C ASP A 99 -14.97 -12.00 -13.56
N GLY A 100 -15.99 -11.17 -13.59
CA GLY A 100 -17.20 -11.40 -14.40
C GLY A 100 -18.16 -12.46 -13.82
N SER A 101 -17.88 -13.03 -12.66
CA SER A 101 -18.74 -14.07 -12.02
C SER A 101 -20.10 -13.55 -11.57
N GLY A 102 -20.28 -12.23 -11.46
CA GLY A 102 -21.46 -11.63 -10.84
C GLY A 102 -21.49 -11.77 -9.31
N ARG A 103 -20.46 -12.32 -8.70
CA ARG A 103 -20.31 -12.46 -7.24
C ARG A 103 -20.22 -11.08 -6.59
N ARG A 104 -21.02 -10.84 -5.56
CA ARG A 104 -20.99 -9.59 -4.82
C ARG A 104 -19.74 -9.50 -3.98
N TRP A 105 -19.07 -8.34 -4.08
CA TRP A 105 -17.90 -8.03 -3.25
C TRP A 105 -18.29 -7.14 -2.06
N LYS A 106 -17.70 -7.41 -0.90
CA LYS A 106 -17.87 -6.61 0.33
C LYS A 106 -16.54 -6.46 1.05
N VAL A 107 -16.31 -5.30 1.67
CA VAL A 107 -15.08 -5.04 2.45
C VAL A 107 -14.99 -5.91 3.70
N ALA A 108 -16.10 -6.22 4.36
CA ALA A 108 -16.07 -6.99 5.60
C ALA A 108 -15.58 -8.44 5.40
N PRO A 109 -16.06 -9.25 4.44
CA PRO A 109 -15.43 -10.52 4.10
C PRO A 109 -13.98 -10.35 3.68
N TRP A 110 -13.66 -9.38 2.82
CA TRP A 110 -12.29 -9.12 2.37
C TRP A 110 -11.31 -8.97 3.54
N PHE A 111 -11.72 -8.30 4.61
CA PHE A 111 -10.87 -8.09 5.77
C PHE A 111 -10.96 -9.20 6.82
N ASN A 112 -12.15 -9.75 7.08
CA ASN A 112 -12.39 -10.65 8.21
C ASN A 112 -12.22 -12.14 7.89
N GLU A 113 -12.34 -12.54 6.61
CA GLU A 113 -12.21 -13.94 6.24
C GLU A 113 -10.79 -14.46 6.48
N LYS A 114 -10.68 -15.75 6.78
CA LYS A 114 -9.39 -16.42 7.02
C LYS A 114 -8.50 -16.33 5.79
N SER A 115 -7.20 -16.40 5.98
CA SER A 115 -6.21 -16.24 4.91
C SER A 115 -6.39 -17.19 3.72
N ASN A 116 -6.94 -18.37 3.92
CA ASN A 116 -7.22 -19.36 2.87
C ASN A 116 -8.61 -19.21 2.23
N HIS A 117 -9.42 -18.26 2.66
CA HIS A 117 -10.75 -18.03 2.06
C HIS A 117 -10.64 -17.18 0.77
N PRO A 118 -11.36 -17.52 -0.30
CA PRO A 118 -11.26 -16.80 -1.58
C PRO A 118 -11.71 -15.32 -1.51
N ASP A 119 -12.53 -14.96 -0.53
CA ASP A 119 -12.95 -13.58 -0.31
C ASP A 119 -11.98 -12.79 0.57
N SER A 120 -10.97 -13.44 1.15
CA SER A 120 -9.97 -12.79 2.02
C SER A 120 -9.06 -11.83 1.25
N CYS A 121 -8.58 -10.78 1.90
CA CYS A 121 -7.51 -9.92 1.39
C CYS A 121 -6.25 -10.73 1.02
N CYS A 122 -5.98 -11.81 1.75
CA CYS A 122 -4.84 -12.70 1.53
C CYS A 122 -4.94 -13.53 0.23
N ALA A 123 -6.11 -13.62 -0.40
CA ALA A 123 -6.25 -14.20 -1.73
C ALA A 123 -5.52 -13.35 -2.80
N LEU A 124 -5.33 -12.03 -2.53
CA LEU A 124 -4.66 -11.07 -3.43
C LEU A 124 -5.32 -10.98 -4.82
N GLU A 125 -6.64 -11.12 -4.87
CA GLU A 125 -7.42 -11.06 -6.10
C GLU A 125 -8.02 -9.67 -6.35
N VAL A 126 -8.39 -8.95 -5.28
CA VAL A 126 -9.06 -7.65 -5.38
C VAL A 126 -8.33 -6.62 -4.53
N ALA A 127 -7.95 -5.51 -5.17
CA ALA A 127 -7.42 -4.33 -4.48
C ALA A 127 -8.56 -3.46 -3.96
N ILE A 128 -8.38 -2.91 -2.75
CA ILE A 128 -9.29 -1.91 -2.18
C ILE A 128 -8.72 -0.50 -2.31
N THR A 129 -9.58 0.51 -2.19
CA THR A 129 -9.17 1.90 -2.28
C THR A 129 -8.97 2.52 -0.90
N GLU A 130 -8.39 3.74 -0.86
CA GLU A 130 -8.27 4.55 0.34
C GLU A 130 -9.59 4.72 1.11
N PHE A 131 -10.71 4.72 0.39
CA PHE A 131 -12.05 4.81 1.01
C PHE A 131 -12.47 3.50 1.67
N ASP A 132 -12.14 2.38 1.04
CA ASP A 132 -12.51 1.05 1.55
C ASP A 132 -11.60 0.64 2.72
N CYS A 133 -10.34 1.09 2.76
CA CYS A 133 -9.40 0.75 3.83
C CYS A 133 -9.43 1.72 5.02
N GLN A 134 -10.32 2.71 5.01
CA GLN A 134 -10.43 3.65 6.11
C GLN A 134 -10.86 2.94 7.39
N GLY A 135 -10.06 3.08 8.45
CA GLY A 135 -10.28 2.39 9.72
C GLY A 135 -9.80 0.93 9.78
N LEU A 136 -9.26 0.39 8.67
CA LEU A 136 -8.63 -0.93 8.65
C LEU A 136 -7.12 -0.79 8.91
N GLU A 137 -6.55 -1.78 9.56
CA GLU A 137 -5.11 -1.98 9.69
C GLU A 137 -4.74 -3.34 9.10
N ILE A 138 -3.78 -3.34 8.20
CA ILE A 138 -3.31 -4.51 7.46
C ILE A 138 -1.87 -4.78 7.89
N ASP A 139 -1.48 -6.03 8.14
CA ASP A 139 -0.11 -6.30 8.58
C ASP A 139 0.91 -5.92 7.50
N MET A 140 0.66 -6.30 6.23
CA MET A 140 1.53 -5.95 5.10
C MET A 140 0.69 -5.60 3.86
N PRO A 141 0.33 -4.33 3.64
CA PRO A 141 -0.30 -3.90 2.40
C PRO A 141 0.70 -3.91 1.23
N ILE A 142 0.22 -4.34 0.06
CA ILE A 142 0.85 -4.08 -1.23
C ILE A 142 0.19 -2.84 -1.81
N VAL A 143 0.91 -1.73 -1.77
CA VAL A 143 0.44 -0.42 -2.23
C VAL A 143 0.76 -0.26 -3.72
N GLY A 144 -0.24 -0.25 -4.58
CA GLY A 144 -0.03 0.06 -5.99
C GLY A 144 0.17 1.56 -6.19
N TRP A 145 1.33 1.96 -6.76
CA TRP A 145 1.58 3.35 -7.10
C TRP A 145 0.96 3.68 -8.46
N GLY A 146 0.03 4.60 -8.48
CA GLY A 146 -0.75 4.94 -9.66
C GLY A 146 -0.17 6.04 -10.53
N GLU A 147 -0.86 6.32 -11.63
CA GLU A 147 -0.54 7.41 -12.55
C GLU A 147 -0.92 8.79 -11.99
N ASP A 148 -1.66 8.82 -10.90
CA ASP A 148 -2.22 10.01 -10.25
C ASP A 148 -1.24 10.71 -9.29
N ALA A 149 -0.01 10.19 -9.16
CA ALA A 149 1.11 10.83 -8.46
C ALA A 149 2.40 10.58 -9.24
N LYS A 150 3.07 11.63 -9.68
CA LYS A 150 4.31 11.61 -10.48
C LYS A 150 5.38 12.45 -9.82
N TRP A 151 6.64 12.04 -10.01
CA TRP A 151 7.78 12.85 -9.60
C TRP A 151 8.36 13.58 -10.80
N ILE A 152 8.27 14.90 -10.83
CA ILE A 152 8.68 15.74 -11.95
C ILE A 152 9.42 16.96 -11.43
N ASN A 153 10.57 17.29 -11.99
CA ASN A 153 11.35 18.48 -11.61
C ASN A 153 11.58 18.59 -10.09
N ASP A 154 11.94 17.47 -9.48
CA ASP A 154 12.27 17.38 -8.05
C ASP A 154 11.10 17.69 -7.08
N HIS A 155 9.86 17.45 -7.53
CA HIS A 155 8.67 17.53 -6.67
C HIS A 155 7.57 16.56 -7.12
N TRP A 156 6.63 16.26 -6.19
CA TRP A 156 5.44 15.48 -6.51
C TRP A 156 4.40 16.31 -7.25
N GLU A 157 3.95 15.81 -8.37
CA GLU A 157 2.75 16.27 -9.06
C GLU A 157 1.60 15.28 -8.83
N PHE A 158 0.58 15.73 -8.11
CA PHE A 158 -0.63 14.95 -7.86
C PHE A 158 -1.75 15.36 -8.80
N MET A 159 -2.45 14.38 -9.36
CA MET A 159 -3.58 14.62 -10.25
C MET A 159 -4.74 15.29 -9.52
N GLY A 160 -5.13 16.47 -10.00
CA GLY A 160 -6.27 17.24 -9.51
C GLY A 160 -6.53 18.44 -10.41
N THR A 161 -7.76 18.94 -10.44
CA THR A 161 -8.15 20.14 -11.20
C THR A 161 -8.13 21.41 -10.35
N ASP A 162 -7.98 21.24 -9.04
CA ASP A 162 -7.98 22.31 -8.03
C ASP A 162 -7.24 21.81 -6.78
N ASP A 163 -6.89 22.77 -5.91
CA ASP A 163 -6.09 22.51 -4.69
C ASP A 163 -6.78 21.51 -3.75
N GLU A 164 -8.11 21.49 -3.69
CA GLU A 164 -8.85 20.56 -2.86
C GLU A 164 -8.64 19.12 -3.34
N LYS A 165 -8.76 18.86 -4.65
CA LYS A 165 -8.55 17.54 -5.23
C LYS A 165 -7.11 17.09 -5.13
N ILE A 166 -6.15 18.00 -5.28
CA ILE A 166 -4.73 17.73 -5.06
C ILE A 166 -4.50 17.32 -3.60
N SER A 167 -5.05 18.07 -2.65
CA SER A 167 -4.96 17.74 -1.22
C SER A 167 -5.56 16.38 -0.89
N TYR A 168 -6.71 16.03 -1.47
CA TYR A 168 -7.28 14.69 -1.34
C TYR A 168 -6.34 13.60 -1.87
N ARG A 169 -5.61 13.85 -2.97
CA ARG A 169 -4.68 12.90 -3.55
C ARG A 169 -3.46 12.69 -2.68
N ILE A 170 -2.91 13.77 -2.15
CA ILE A 170 -1.84 13.75 -1.15
C ILE A 170 -2.26 12.90 0.06
N ASN A 171 -3.44 13.17 0.61
CA ASN A 171 -3.95 12.43 1.76
C ASN A 171 -4.26 10.97 1.46
N CYS A 172 -4.66 10.64 0.22
CA CYS A 172 -4.82 9.27 -0.23
C CYS A 172 -3.53 8.47 -0.06
N TYR A 173 -2.41 8.94 -0.59
CA TYR A 173 -1.12 8.24 -0.47
C TYR A 173 -0.61 8.19 0.97
N ARG A 174 -0.86 9.23 1.78
CA ARG A 174 -0.58 9.16 3.23
C ARG A 174 -1.36 8.03 3.89
N VAL A 175 -2.66 7.92 3.60
CA VAL A 175 -3.50 6.83 4.13
C VAL A 175 -2.97 5.48 3.68
N LEU A 176 -2.67 5.28 2.40
CA LEU A 176 -2.22 4.01 1.87
C LEU A 176 -0.89 3.55 2.50
N LEU A 177 0.10 4.44 2.60
CA LEU A 177 1.43 4.12 3.12
C LEU A 177 1.47 3.95 4.66
N THR A 178 0.42 4.37 5.36
CA THR A 178 0.33 4.24 6.83
C THR A 178 -0.63 3.12 7.29
N ARG A 179 -1.13 2.27 6.39
CA ARG A 179 -2.04 1.16 6.75
C ARG A 179 -1.34 -0.08 7.27
N GLY A 180 -0.03 -0.20 7.04
CA GLY A 180 0.75 -1.36 7.47
C GLY A 180 1.05 -1.37 8.96
N ARG A 181 0.94 -2.54 9.59
CA ARG A 181 1.38 -2.79 10.97
C ARG A 181 2.82 -3.29 11.05
N ASP A 182 3.19 -4.17 10.11
CA ASP A 182 4.50 -4.79 10.04
C ASP A 182 5.35 -4.20 8.91
N GLY A 183 4.75 -3.32 8.09
CA GLY A 183 5.42 -2.67 6.95
C GLY A 183 4.50 -2.42 5.77
N PHE A 184 5.09 -2.16 4.61
CA PHE A 184 4.40 -2.08 3.32
C PHE A 184 5.34 -2.47 2.18
N ILE A 185 4.75 -2.90 1.07
CA ILE A 185 5.46 -3.08 -0.20
C ILE A 185 4.82 -2.16 -1.23
N VAL A 186 5.61 -1.30 -1.88
CA VAL A 186 5.12 -0.46 -2.97
C VAL A 186 5.37 -1.17 -4.30
N PHE A 187 4.29 -1.48 -5.02
CA PHE A 187 4.36 -1.91 -6.40
C PHE A 187 4.41 -0.69 -7.32
N ILE A 188 5.53 -0.53 -8.02
CA ILE A 188 5.78 0.55 -8.98
C ILE A 188 5.72 -0.05 -10.39
N PRO A 189 4.72 0.30 -11.22
CA PRO A 189 4.61 -0.21 -12.58
C PRO A 189 5.85 0.11 -13.44
N GLU A 190 6.07 -0.68 -14.48
CA GLU A 190 7.06 -0.36 -15.49
C GLU A 190 6.82 1.03 -16.12
N GLY A 191 7.90 1.72 -16.50
CA GLY A 191 7.84 3.07 -17.03
C GLY A 191 7.64 4.17 -15.98
N ARG A 192 7.65 3.81 -14.68
CA ARG A 192 7.59 4.76 -13.57
C ARG A 192 8.94 4.84 -12.85
N ASP A 193 9.99 5.15 -13.63
CA ASP A 193 11.35 5.34 -13.12
C ASP A 193 11.44 6.57 -12.21
N ASP A 194 10.62 7.58 -12.48
CA ASP A 194 10.43 8.76 -11.66
C ASP A 194 10.13 8.42 -10.19
N VAL A 195 9.22 7.49 -9.98
CA VAL A 195 8.82 7.05 -8.63
C VAL A 195 9.89 6.16 -8.00
N ALA A 196 10.46 5.23 -8.77
CA ALA A 196 11.51 4.34 -8.25
C ALA A 196 12.72 5.13 -7.76
N GLU A 197 13.14 6.17 -8.49
CA GLU A 197 14.22 7.07 -8.08
C GLU A 197 13.93 7.72 -6.71
N VAL A 198 12.71 8.17 -6.46
CA VAL A 198 12.33 8.74 -5.15
C VAL A 198 12.51 7.72 -4.04
N PHE A 199 12.04 6.47 -4.25
CA PHE A 199 12.17 5.42 -3.23
C PHE A 199 13.63 5.02 -2.99
N GLU A 200 14.47 5.01 -4.04
CA GLU A 200 15.92 4.80 -3.91
C GLU A 200 16.60 5.95 -3.15
N ARG A 201 16.24 7.20 -3.46
CA ARG A 201 16.80 8.39 -2.79
C ARG A 201 16.48 8.45 -1.29
N VAL A 202 15.33 7.93 -0.88
CA VAL A 202 14.98 7.85 0.55
C VAL A 202 15.42 6.54 1.20
N HIS A 203 16.24 5.74 0.53
CA HIS A 203 16.84 4.48 1.01
C HIS A 203 15.82 3.36 1.30
N ILE A 204 14.61 3.39 0.70
CA ILE A 204 13.73 2.23 0.78
C ILE A 204 14.32 1.11 -0.09
N GLU A 205 14.46 -0.08 0.50
CA GLU A 205 15.07 -1.22 -0.16
C GLU A 205 14.18 -1.84 -1.24
N LYS A 206 14.81 -2.41 -2.28
CA LYS A 206 14.12 -3.31 -3.19
C LYS A 206 13.67 -4.56 -2.43
N LEU A 207 12.48 -5.05 -2.78
CA LEU A 207 11.98 -6.29 -2.20
C LEU A 207 12.99 -7.42 -2.40
N PRO A 208 13.46 -8.09 -1.32
CA PRO A 208 14.47 -9.13 -1.39
C PRO A 208 14.04 -10.32 -2.25
N GLU A 209 14.98 -11.04 -2.83
CA GLU A 209 14.71 -12.32 -3.50
C GLU A 209 14.30 -13.35 -2.47
N LEU A 210 13.29 -14.17 -2.82
CA LEU A 210 12.98 -15.35 -2.02
C LEU A 210 14.09 -16.39 -2.30
N GLU A 211 14.78 -16.81 -1.26
CA GLU A 211 15.75 -17.91 -1.33
C GLU A 211 15.03 -19.26 -1.57
#